data_fa2ed09ef174b282a585e1786562e96b
#
_entry.id   fa2ed09ef174b282a585e1786562e96b
#
_cell.length_a   1.000
_cell.length_b   1.000
_cell.length_c   1.000
_cell.angle_alpha   90.00
_cell.angle_beta   90.00
_cell.angle_gamma   90.00
#
_symmetry.space_group_name_H-M   'P 1'
#
loop_
_entity.id
_entity.type
_entity.pdbx_description
1 polymer ?
#
loop_
_entity_poly.entity_id
_entity_poly.type
_entity_poly.pdbx_seq_one_letter_code
_entity_poly.pdbx_strand_id
1 'polypeptide(L)'
;MNRLGAMHISSKYEDALMLVLPSDHQIKFNKMYLTALNDACQVAEKGENLVTIGIMPDYPETGYGYIKFNTHDMDGRAYKVERFVEKPSLEVAKEYLATEEYLWNSGMFIWKVSSILKNMEKLMPETYAGLTRIKSAIGTENQEITLEQEFVKMEAQSIDYGIMEKARNIYILPGMFGWDDVGSWLALERIKKTNEFGNVVDGNIITVDTQNCIIQGTKKLIATVGMKDMIVVDTEDAMLICAKDSTGSIKKVLENLKICNRDEYL
;
A
#
# COMPACT_ATOMS: atom_id res chain seq x y z
N MET A 1 9.45 -6.90 -5.67
CA MET A 1 10.51 -5.84 -5.62
C MET A 1 11.31 -5.86 -4.31
N ASN A 2 10.67 -5.85 -3.12
CA ASN A 2 11.39 -5.81 -1.82
C ASN A 2 12.43 -6.91 -1.63
N ARG A 3 12.16 -8.13 -2.10
CA ARG A 3 13.04 -9.30 -2.00
C ARG A 3 14.32 -9.11 -2.81
N LEU A 4 14.21 -8.62 -4.04
CA LEU A 4 15.35 -8.33 -4.91
C LEU A 4 16.19 -7.17 -4.35
N GLY A 5 15.53 -6.13 -3.82
CA GLY A 5 16.17 -5.02 -3.12
C GLY A 5 17.02 -5.50 -1.93
N ALA A 6 16.49 -6.41 -1.10
CA ALA A 6 17.24 -6.96 0.04
C ALA A 6 18.50 -7.72 -0.42
N MET A 7 18.41 -8.53 -1.49
CA MET A 7 19.57 -9.22 -2.05
C MET A 7 20.63 -8.25 -2.59
N HIS A 8 20.19 -7.21 -3.31
CA HIS A 8 21.10 -6.21 -3.86
C HIS A 8 21.81 -5.42 -2.76
N ILE A 9 21.08 -5.01 -1.70
CA ILE A 9 21.68 -4.32 -0.56
C ILE A 9 22.67 -5.24 0.15
N SER A 10 22.31 -6.51 0.37
CA SER A 10 23.20 -7.49 1.02
C SER A 10 24.47 -7.85 0.21
N SER A 11 24.52 -7.50 -1.08
CA SER A 11 25.73 -7.64 -1.88
C SER A 11 26.72 -6.50 -1.68
N LYS A 12 26.27 -5.37 -1.13
CA LYS A 12 27.08 -4.15 -0.98
C LYS A 12 27.37 -3.78 0.46
N TYR A 13 26.50 -4.17 1.39
CA TYR A 13 26.57 -3.77 2.82
C TYR A 13 26.40 -5.01 3.69
N GLU A 14 27.12 -5.06 4.80
CA GLU A 14 27.13 -6.22 5.69
C GLU A 14 25.77 -6.45 6.35
N ASP A 15 25.17 -5.44 6.98
CA ASP A 15 23.83 -5.52 7.55
C ASP A 15 23.16 -4.14 7.66
N ALA A 16 22.59 -3.67 6.57
CA ALA A 16 21.94 -2.38 6.50
C ALA A 16 20.49 -2.44 7.00
N LEU A 17 19.98 -1.32 7.54
CA LEU A 17 18.55 -1.11 7.68
C LEU A 17 17.93 -0.83 6.31
N MET A 18 16.87 -1.54 6.00
CA MET A 18 16.09 -1.38 4.79
C MET A 18 14.70 -0.84 5.16
N LEU A 19 14.39 0.35 4.64
CA LEU A 19 13.07 0.97 4.71
C LEU A 19 12.38 0.74 3.38
N VAL A 20 11.21 0.10 3.43
CA VAL A 20 10.34 -0.15 2.27
C VAL A 20 9.14 0.77 2.41
N LEU A 21 9.08 1.78 1.55
CA LEU A 21 8.09 2.84 1.63
C LEU A 21 7.36 2.96 0.29
N PRO A 22 6.00 2.91 0.26
CA PRO A 22 5.24 3.25 -0.94
C PRO A 22 5.49 4.69 -1.36
N SER A 23 5.60 4.93 -2.66
CA SER A 23 5.93 6.26 -3.21
C SER A 23 4.71 7.10 -3.59
N ASP A 24 3.53 6.52 -3.55
CA ASP A 24 2.25 7.06 -4.00
C ASP A 24 1.27 7.39 -2.85
N HIS A 25 1.67 7.17 -1.61
CA HIS A 25 0.87 7.48 -0.44
C HIS A 25 0.94 8.98 -0.06
N GLN A 26 -0.17 9.51 0.43
CA GLN A 26 -0.25 10.87 0.98
C GLN A 26 0.21 10.90 2.44
N ILE A 27 1.11 11.81 2.78
CA ILE A 27 1.55 12.09 4.14
C ILE A 27 1.32 13.58 4.43
N LYS A 28 0.51 13.90 5.44
CA LYS A 28 0.19 15.31 5.78
C LYS A 28 1.23 15.96 6.71
N PHE A 29 1.80 15.18 7.66
CA PHE A 29 2.65 15.72 8.72
C PHE A 29 4.05 15.12 8.67
N ASN A 30 4.91 15.66 7.80
CA ASN A 30 6.25 15.15 7.52
C ASN A 30 7.13 14.97 8.76
N LYS A 31 7.08 15.89 9.74
CA LYS A 31 7.88 15.79 10.98
C LYS A 31 7.48 14.56 11.81
N MET A 32 6.18 14.32 11.94
CA MET A 32 5.66 13.15 12.67
C MET A 32 6.00 11.84 11.94
N TYR A 33 5.93 11.86 10.61
CA TYR A 33 6.34 10.73 9.78
C TYR A 33 7.81 10.38 9.97
N LEU A 34 8.71 11.36 9.88
CA LEU A 34 10.15 11.13 10.09
C LEU A 34 10.46 10.64 11.52
N THR A 35 9.73 11.12 12.53
CA THR A 35 9.85 10.61 13.90
C THR A 35 9.42 9.14 13.96
N ALA A 36 8.27 8.79 13.36
CA ALA A 36 7.80 7.40 13.34
C ALA A 36 8.78 6.46 12.61
N LEU A 37 9.37 6.89 11.50
CA LEU A 37 10.40 6.13 10.80
C LEU A 37 11.64 5.92 11.68
N ASN A 38 12.11 6.97 12.37
CA ASN A 38 13.25 6.85 13.27
C ASN A 38 12.99 5.89 14.44
N ASP A 39 11.81 5.98 15.08
CA ASP A 39 11.42 5.07 16.14
C ASP A 39 11.34 3.62 15.64
N ALA A 40 10.78 3.41 14.43
CA ALA A 40 10.72 2.09 13.81
C ALA A 40 12.11 1.52 13.49
N CYS A 41 13.07 2.38 13.05
CA CYS A 41 14.45 1.98 12.84
C CYS A 41 15.09 1.49 14.15
N GLN A 42 14.91 2.20 15.27
CA GLN A 42 15.45 1.81 16.58
C GLN A 42 14.94 0.45 17.04
N VAL A 43 13.69 0.10 16.74
CA VAL A 43 13.12 -1.22 17.04
C VAL A 43 13.67 -2.30 16.09
N ALA A 44 13.80 -1.98 14.81
CA ALA A 44 14.33 -2.91 13.80
C ALA A 44 15.82 -3.24 14.02
N GLU A 45 16.61 -2.31 14.57
CA GLU A 45 18.02 -2.52 14.92
C GLU A 45 18.21 -3.56 16.04
N LYS A 46 17.21 -3.76 16.89
CA LYS A 46 17.26 -4.72 17.98
C LYS A 46 16.94 -6.14 17.48
N GLY A 47 17.90 -7.04 17.57
CA GLY A 47 17.70 -8.45 17.20
C GLY A 47 17.27 -8.65 15.72
N GLU A 48 16.26 -9.48 15.50
CA GLU A 48 15.76 -9.88 14.19
C GLU A 48 14.35 -9.31 13.93
N ASN A 49 14.04 -8.15 14.46
CA ASN A 49 12.70 -7.56 14.38
C ASN A 49 12.35 -7.14 12.95
N LEU A 50 11.11 -7.44 12.56
CA LEU A 50 10.42 -6.90 11.39
C LEU A 50 9.43 -5.86 11.90
N VAL A 51 9.55 -4.63 11.45
CA VAL A 51 8.68 -3.53 11.92
C VAL A 51 7.79 -3.07 10.78
N THR A 52 6.50 -2.85 11.08
CA THR A 52 5.56 -2.18 10.19
C THR A 52 4.99 -0.94 10.87
N ILE A 53 4.56 0.04 10.06
CA ILE A 53 3.82 1.19 10.58
C ILE A 53 2.33 0.91 10.40
N GLY A 54 1.57 1.03 11.47
CA GLY A 54 0.12 0.85 11.49
C GLY A 54 -0.61 2.17 11.60
N ILE A 55 -1.77 2.27 10.95
CA ILE A 55 -2.62 3.46 10.98
C ILE A 55 -3.91 3.13 11.74
N MET A 56 -4.35 4.04 12.61
CA MET A 56 -5.61 3.86 13.35
C MET A 56 -6.79 3.84 12.38
N PRO A 57 -7.60 2.77 12.36
CA PRO A 57 -8.78 2.69 11.53
C PRO A 57 -9.84 3.70 11.98
N ASP A 58 -10.45 4.43 11.04
CA ASP A 58 -11.57 5.34 11.28
C ASP A 58 -12.85 4.94 10.50
N TYR A 59 -12.73 3.94 9.62
CA TYR A 59 -13.84 3.30 8.91
C TYR A 59 -13.50 1.83 8.59
N PRO A 60 -14.51 0.97 8.28
CA PRO A 60 -14.27 -0.45 8.02
C PRO A 60 -13.79 -0.70 6.57
N GLU A 61 -12.54 -0.36 6.26
CA GLU A 61 -11.93 -0.56 4.96
C GLU A 61 -11.65 -2.05 4.70
N THR A 62 -12.07 -2.57 3.56
CA THR A 62 -11.86 -3.97 3.16
C THR A 62 -10.69 -4.18 2.20
N GLY A 63 -10.13 -3.09 1.67
CA GLY A 63 -8.96 -3.09 0.80
C GLY A 63 -7.62 -3.19 1.54
N TYR A 64 -7.62 -2.98 2.86
CA TYR A 64 -6.41 -2.97 3.69
C TYR A 64 -6.24 -4.25 4.51
N GLY A 65 -5.00 -4.53 4.89
CA GLY A 65 -4.68 -5.47 5.95
C GLY A 65 -4.94 -4.86 7.33
N TYR A 66 -5.36 -5.69 8.28
CA TYR A 66 -5.55 -5.34 9.70
C TYR A 66 -4.56 -6.11 10.56
N ILE A 67 -3.93 -5.42 11.49
CA ILE A 67 -2.87 -5.98 12.33
C ILE A 67 -3.29 -5.85 13.79
N LYS A 68 -3.56 -6.99 14.43
CA LYS A 68 -3.80 -7.05 15.88
C LYS A 68 -2.50 -6.94 16.64
N PHE A 69 -2.48 -6.11 17.67
CA PHE A 69 -1.30 -5.87 18.48
C PHE A 69 -1.58 -6.05 19.96
N ASN A 70 -0.51 -6.40 20.70
CA ASN A 70 -0.57 -6.57 22.16
C ASN A 70 -0.15 -5.28 22.85
N THR A 71 -1.10 -4.61 23.51
CA THR A 71 -0.84 -3.36 24.24
C THR A 71 0.08 -3.54 25.47
N HIS A 72 0.28 -4.76 25.94
CA HIS A 72 1.12 -5.08 27.10
C HIS A 72 2.54 -5.52 26.74
N ASP A 73 2.81 -5.79 25.44
CA ASP A 73 4.12 -6.21 24.96
C ASP A 73 4.67 -5.14 24.00
N MET A 74 5.52 -4.28 24.54
CA MET A 74 6.05 -3.10 23.84
C MET A 74 7.57 -3.11 23.78
N ASP A 75 8.12 -2.60 22.68
CA ASP A 75 9.51 -2.17 22.56
C ASP A 75 9.56 -0.71 22.10
N GLY A 76 9.91 0.18 23.01
CA GLY A 76 9.81 1.62 22.79
C GLY A 76 8.37 2.07 22.57
N ARG A 77 8.05 2.54 21.34
CA ARG A 77 6.70 2.94 20.91
C ARG A 77 6.02 1.90 20.01
N ALA A 78 6.68 0.79 19.75
CA ALA A 78 6.14 -0.31 18.93
C ALA A 78 5.55 -1.41 19.82
N TYR A 79 4.48 -2.01 19.34
CA TYR A 79 3.78 -3.11 19.99
C TYR A 79 4.08 -4.42 19.28
N LYS A 80 4.13 -5.51 20.04
CA LYS A 80 4.22 -6.85 19.47
C LYS A 80 2.97 -7.19 18.68
N VAL A 81 3.15 -7.67 17.44
CA VAL A 81 2.03 -8.13 16.61
C VAL A 81 1.57 -9.51 17.07
N GLU A 82 0.27 -9.66 17.27
CA GLU A 82 -0.37 -10.94 17.58
C GLU A 82 -0.89 -11.62 16.32
N ARG A 83 -1.49 -10.85 15.42
CA ARG A 83 -2.13 -11.38 14.22
C ARG A 83 -2.12 -10.36 13.08
N PHE A 84 -1.86 -10.85 11.88
CA PHE A 84 -1.98 -10.10 10.65
C PHE A 84 -3.11 -10.71 9.81
N VAL A 85 -4.03 -9.90 9.30
CA VAL A 85 -5.17 -10.34 8.48
C VAL A 85 -5.29 -9.44 7.27
N GLU A 86 -5.04 -9.99 6.10
CA GLU A 86 -5.10 -9.23 4.85
C GLU A 86 -6.53 -9.24 4.28
N LYS A 87 -7.06 -8.05 3.98
CA LYS A 87 -8.32 -7.80 3.28
C LYS A 87 -9.52 -8.59 3.84
N PRO A 88 -9.96 -8.30 5.07
CA PRO A 88 -11.09 -8.99 5.68
C PRO A 88 -12.43 -8.67 4.98
N SER A 89 -13.48 -9.46 5.29
CA SER A 89 -14.83 -9.08 4.89
C SER A 89 -15.31 -7.81 5.62
N LEU A 90 -16.36 -7.17 5.11
CA LEU A 90 -16.90 -5.94 5.72
C LEU A 90 -17.39 -6.18 7.17
N GLU A 91 -17.98 -7.33 7.45
CA GLU A 91 -18.45 -7.71 8.78
C GLU A 91 -17.27 -7.80 9.74
N VAL A 92 -16.21 -8.48 9.35
CA VAL A 92 -14.98 -8.64 10.14
C VAL A 92 -14.27 -7.30 10.32
N ALA A 93 -14.22 -6.45 9.28
CA ALA A 93 -13.63 -5.11 9.39
C ALA A 93 -14.39 -4.22 10.40
N LYS A 94 -15.71 -4.31 10.45
CA LYS A 94 -16.55 -3.62 11.47
C LYS A 94 -16.26 -4.12 12.90
N GLU A 95 -16.07 -5.43 13.06
CA GLU A 95 -15.69 -6.01 14.35
C GLU A 95 -14.33 -5.49 14.80
N TYR A 96 -13.33 -5.46 13.91
CA TYR A 96 -11.99 -4.96 14.23
C TYR A 96 -11.99 -3.48 14.62
N LEU A 97 -12.77 -2.67 13.91
CA LEU A 97 -12.92 -1.25 14.22
C LEU A 97 -13.49 -1.03 15.64
N ALA A 98 -14.44 -1.86 16.07
CA ALA A 98 -15.11 -1.73 17.36
C ALA A 98 -14.22 -2.11 18.56
N THR A 99 -13.14 -2.87 18.36
CA THR A 99 -12.27 -3.34 19.45
C THR A 99 -11.13 -2.38 19.78
N GLU A 100 -10.79 -1.47 18.89
CA GLU A 100 -9.59 -0.59 18.99
C GLU A 100 -8.26 -1.34 19.17
N GLU A 101 -8.24 -2.66 18.92
CA GLU A 101 -7.05 -3.52 19.04
C GLU A 101 -6.33 -3.75 17.71
N TYR A 102 -6.81 -3.12 16.64
CA TYR A 102 -6.28 -3.30 15.31
C TYR A 102 -5.82 -1.98 14.69
N LEU A 103 -4.74 -2.06 13.93
CA LEU A 103 -4.28 -0.98 13.05
C LEU A 103 -4.33 -1.45 11.60
N TRP A 104 -4.54 -0.54 10.66
CA TRP A 104 -4.36 -0.83 9.25
C TRP A 104 -2.89 -1.02 8.92
N ASN A 105 -2.59 -1.99 8.07
CA ASN A 105 -1.27 -2.13 7.46
C ASN A 105 -1.04 -1.01 6.43
N SER A 106 -0.10 -0.12 6.71
CA SER A 106 0.25 0.96 5.77
C SER A 106 1.11 0.50 4.59
N GLY A 107 1.59 -0.76 4.58
CA GLY A 107 2.56 -1.24 3.60
C GLY A 107 3.97 -0.67 3.75
N MET A 108 4.25 0.01 4.87
CA MET A 108 5.58 0.52 5.21
C MET A 108 6.28 -0.45 6.13
N PHE A 109 7.47 -0.92 5.73
CA PHE A 109 8.21 -1.93 6.47
C PHE A 109 9.64 -1.48 6.73
N ILE A 110 10.13 -1.80 7.93
CA ILE A 110 11.49 -1.48 8.36
C ILE A 110 12.11 -2.72 9.00
N TRP A 111 13.29 -3.12 8.55
CA TRP A 111 14.02 -4.28 9.06
C TRP A 111 15.50 -4.22 8.71
N LYS A 112 16.32 -5.00 9.40
CA LYS A 112 17.65 -5.32 8.91
C LYS A 112 17.58 -6.25 7.71
N VAL A 113 18.48 -6.07 6.78
CA VAL A 113 18.56 -6.92 5.58
C VAL A 113 18.77 -8.40 5.96
N SER A 114 19.59 -8.66 6.96
CA SER A 114 19.78 -10.01 7.51
C SER A 114 18.48 -10.62 8.06
N SER A 115 17.66 -9.82 8.77
CA SER A 115 16.41 -10.29 9.37
C SER A 115 15.38 -10.71 8.32
N ILE A 116 15.21 -9.90 7.27
CA ILE A 116 14.26 -10.24 6.21
C ILE A 116 14.73 -11.42 5.36
N LEU A 117 16.02 -11.51 5.05
CA LEU A 117 16.59 -12.64 4.32
C LEU A 117 16.45 -13.96 5.08
N LYS A 118 16.68 -13.97 6.39
CA LYS A 118 16.49 -15.14 7.26
C LYS A 118 15.02 -15.58 7.29
N ASN A 119 14.08 -14.65 7.32
CA ASN A 119 12.66 -14.99 7.24
C ASN A 119 12.28 -15.51 5.84
N MET A 120 12.85 -14.97 4.75
CA MET A 120 12.66 -15.49 3.40
C MET A 120 13.17 -16.92 3.27
N GLU A 121 14.38 -17.21 3.76
CA GLU A 121 14.96 -18.56 3.74
C GLU A 121 14.02 -19.57 4.42
N LYS A 122 13.47 -19.20 5.58
CA LYS A 122 12.60 -20.06 6.38
C LYS A 122 11.20 -20.24 5.80
N LEU A 123 10.57 -19.14 5.33
CA LEU A 123 9.15 -19.07 5.00
C LEU A 123 8.87 -19.14 3.49
N MET A 124 9.89 -18.87 2.66
CA MET A 124 9.82 -18.83 1.20
C MET A 124 11.09 -19.45 0.58
N PRO A 125 11.45 -20.71 0.90
CA PRO A 125 12.75 -21.29 0.56
C PRO A 125 13.05 -21.33 -0.94
N GLU A 126 12.05 -21.62 -1.78
CA GLU A 126 12.24 -21.67 -3.24
C GLU A 126 12.54 -20.27 -3.81
N THR A 127 11.80 -19.23 -3.34
CA THR A 127 12.07 -17.85 -3.70
C THR A 127 13.46 -17.43 -3.23
N TYR A 128 13.85 -17.78 -2.01
CA TYR A 128 15.17 -17.46 -1.46
C TYR A 128 16.29 -18.11 -2.27
N ALA A 129 16.13 -19.36 -2.67
CA ALA A 129 17.11 -20.06 -3.52
C ALA A 129 17.28 -19.36 -4.88
N GLY A 130 16.17 -18.96 -5.53
CA GLY A 130 16.23 -18.19 -6.77
C GLY A 130 16.94 -16.83 -6.59
N LEU A 131 16.61 -16.10 -5.52
CA LEU A 131 17.26 -14.84 -5.18
C LEU A 131 18.77 -14.99 -4.89
N THR A 132 19.16 -16.11 -4.29
CA THR A 132 20.58 -16.43 -4.04
C THR A 132 21.35 -16.63 -5.35
N ARG A 133 20.74 -17.31 -6.33
CA ARG A 133 21.33 -17.43 -7.69
C ARG A 133 21.46 -16.08 -8.39
N ILE A 134 20.42 -15.24 -8.29
CA ILE A 134 20.48 -13.87 -8.82
C ILE A 134 21.61 -13.08 -8.13
N LYS A 135 21.73 -13.15 -6.80
CA LYS A 135 22.80 -12.47 -6.06
C LYS A 135 24.19 -12.88 -6.54
N SER A 136 24.41 -14.18 -6.79
CA SER A 136 25.68 -14.69 -7.28
C SER A 136 26.03 -14.20 -8.68
N ALA A 137 25.04 -13.80 -9.48
CA ALA A 137 25.25 -13.26 -10.83
C ALA A 137 25.44 -11.74 -10.87
N ILE A 138 25.18 -11.02 -9.75
CA ILE A 138 25.33 -9.55 -9.71
C ILE A 138 26.76 -9.16 -10.06
N GLY A 139 26.90 -8.25 -11.05
CA GLY A 139 28.17 -7.76 -11.52
C GLY A 139 28.91 -8.71 -12.50
N THR A 140 28.29 -9.81 -12.91
CA THR A 140 28.80 -10.70 -13.98
C THR A 140 28.10 -10.45 -15.31
N GLU A 141 28.64 -10.97 -16.41
CA GLU A 141 28.02 -10.91 -17.75
C GLU A 141 26.64 -11.63 -17.80
N ASN A 142 26.41 -12.56 -16.88
CA ASN A 142 25.15 -13.35 -16.82
C ASN A 142 24.06 -12.73 -15.96
N GLN A 143 24.24 -11.52 -15.41
CA GLN A 143 23.31 -10.91 -14.46
C GLN A 143 21.89 -10.79 -15.02
N GLU A 144 21.71 -10.25 -16.22
CA GLU A 144 20.37 -10.03 -16.82
C GLU A 144 19.69 -11.36 -17.13
N ILE A 145 20.41 -12.28 -17.76
CA ILE A 145 19.88 -13.61 -18.12
C ILE A 145 19.46 -14.37 -16.85
N THR A 146 20.30 -14.36 -15.83
CA THR A 146 19.99 -15.04 -14.55
C THR A 146 18.77 -14.39 -13.87
N LEU A 147 18.69 -13.06 -13.88
CA LEU A 147 17.54 -12.34 -13.31
C LEU A 147 16.23 -12.74 -14.00
N GLU A 148 16.18 -12.70 -15.32
CA GLU A 148 14.98 -13.06 -16.09
C GLU A 148 14.57 -14.52 -15.85
N GLN A 149 15.52 -15.45 -15.93
CA GLN A 149 15.27 -16.87 -15.78
C GLN A 149 14.75 -17.25 -14.37
N GLU A 150 15.32 -16.65 -13.33
CA GLU A 150 14.92 -16.96 -11.96
C GLU A 150 13.67 -16.19 -11.53
N PHE A 151 13.48 -14.94 -11.99
CA PHE A 151 12.32 -14.13 -11.62
C PHE A 151 11.01 -14.72 -12.14
N VAL A 152 11.00 -15.27 -13.36
CA VAL A 152 9.82 -15.92 -13.96
C VAL A 152 9.39 -17.19 -13.18
N LYS A 153 10.35 -17.88 -12.54
CA LYS A 153 10.06 -19.09 -11.74
C LYS A 153 9.53 -18.79 -10.36
N MET A 154 9.70 -17.55 -9.87
CA MET A 154 9.29 -17.18 -8.52
C MET A 154 7.77 -17.07 -8.42
N GLU A 155 7.21 -17.62 -7.34
CA GLU A 155 5.80 -17.46 -7.02
C GLU A 155 5.46 -15.97 -6.81
N ALA A 156 4.39 -15.51 -7.47
CA ALA A 156 3.87 -14.15 -7.35
C ALA A 156 3.10 -13.99 -6.03
N GLN A 157 3.83 -13.99 -4.91
CA GLN A 157 3.27 -13.82 -3.57
C GLN A 157 3.77 -12.51 -2.96
N SER A 158 2.90 -11.72 -2.33
CA SER A 158 3.31 -10.51 -1.62
C SER A 158 4.12 -10.85 -0.36
N ILE A 159 4.86 -9.86 0.16
CA ILE A 159 5.60 -10.03 1.41
C ILE A 159 4.65 -10.18 2.61
N ASP A 160 3.46 -9.61 2.52
CA ASP A 160 2.42 -9.70 3.53
C ASP A 160 2.03 -11.16 3.76
N TYR A 161 1.57 -11.87 2.73
CA TYR A 161 1.21 -13.29 2.80
C TYR A 161 2.40 -14.22 2.99
N GLY A 162 3.54 -13.89 2.36
CA GLY A 162 4.72 -14.76 2.39
C GLY A 162 5.44 -14.75 3.72
N ILE A 163 5.53 -13.60 4.37
CA ILE A 163 6.33 -13.38 5.57
C ILE A 163 5.52 -12.77 6.71
N MET A 164 4.84 -11.63 6.50
CA MET A 164 4.26 -10.85 7.60
C MET A 164 3.13 -11.58 8.34
N GLU A 165 2.35 -12.41 7.67
CA GLU A 165 1.35 -13.26 8.34
C GLU A 165 1.93 -14.46 9.11
N LYS A 166 3.17 -14.86 8.82
CA LYS A 166 3.78 -16.10 9.32
C LYS A 166 4.94 -15.90 10.29
N ALA A 167 5.62 -14.78 10.22
CA ALA A 167 6.74 -14.46 11.07
C ALA A 167 6.28 -14.16 12.51
N ARG A 168 7.14 -14.46 13.50
CA ARG A 168 6.82 -14.31 14.94
C ARG A 168 7.42 -13.06 15.57
N ASN A 169 8.36 -12.43 14.90
CA ASN A 169 9.15 -11.31 15.40
C ASN A 169 8.72 -9.98 14.79
N ILE A 170 7.41 -9.76 14.65
CA ILE A 170 6.84 -8.56 14.06
C ILE A 170 6.44 -7.59 15.15
N TYR A 171 6.77 -6.32 14.94
CA TYR A 171 6.33 -5.18 15.72
C TYR A 171 5.57 -4.19 14.85
N ILE A 172 4.58 -3.52 15.43
CA ILE A 172 3.82 -2.46 14.78
C ILE A 172 3.98 -1.16 15.55
N LEU A 173 4.30 -0.09 14.84
CA LEU A 173 4.42 1.25 15.39
C LEU A 173 3.23 2.10 14.90
N PRO A 174 2.39 2.62 15.81
CA PRO A 174 1.27 3.48 15.42
C PRO A 174 1.75 4.78 14.79
N GLY A 175 1.27 5.07 13.58
CA GLY A 175 1.54 6.29 12.83
C GLY A 175 0.39 7.28 12.89
N MET A 176 0.66 8.52 13.32
CA MET A 176 -0.31 9.61 13.44
C MET A 176 0.09 10.80 12.56
N PHE A 177 0.48 10.55 11.32
CA PHE A 177 1.02 11.57 10.42
C PHE A 177 0.08 11.93 9.25
N GLY A 178 -1.21 11.60 9.36
CA GLY A 178 -2.21 11.94 8.33
C GLY A 178 -1.95 11.16 7.04
N TRP A 179 -1.91 9.85 7.14
CA TRP A 179 -1.69 8.92 6.04
C TRP A 179 -2.98 8.65 5.26
N ASP A 180 -2.84 8.52 3.95
CA ASP A 180 -3.85 7.97 3.03
C ASP A 180 -3.11 7.27 1.88
N ASP A 181 -3.57 6.08 1.47
CA ASP A 181 -2.96 5.32 0.37
C ASP A 181 -3.33 5.85 -1.03
N VAL A 182 -4.33 6.74 -1.09
CA VAL A 182 -4.90 7.27 -2.35
C VAL A 182 -5.32 6.16 -3.32
N GLY A 183 -5.76 5.03 -2.79
CA GLY A 183 -6.04 3.80 -3.55
C GLY A 183 -7.31 3.83 -4.40
N SER A 184 -8.11 4.89 -4.31
CA SER A 184 -9.34 5.05 -5.10
C SER A 184 -9.68 6.51 -5.35
N TRP A 185 -10.57 6.79 -6.32
CA TRP A 185 -11.07 8.13 -6.55
C TRP A 185 -11.75 8.75 -5.32
N LEU A 186 -12.37 7.94 -4.47
CA LEU A 186 -13.00 8.40 -3.23
C LEU A 186 -11.98 8.97 -2.22
N ALA A 187 -10.71 8.59 -2.31
CA ALA A 187 -9.66 9.16 -1.48
C ALA A 187 -9.50 10.67 -1.69
N LEU A 188 -9.85 11.18 -2.87
CA LEU A 188 -9.77 12.62 -3.14
C LEU A 188 -10.62 13.46 -2.19
N GLU A 189 -11.71 12.93 -1.64
CA GLU A 189 -12.54 13.61 -0.64
C GLU A 189 -11.84 13.77 0.70
N ARG A 190 -10.93 12.85 1.04
CA ARG A 190 -10.16 12.88 2.29
C ARG A 190 -8.93 13.79 2.18
N ILE A 191 -8.38 13.93 0.96
CA ILE A 191 -7.10 14.63 0.74
C ILE A 191 -7.25 16.01 0.12
N LYS A 192 -8.33 16.28 -0.62
CA LYS A 192 -8.60 17.59 -1.26
C LYS A 192 -9.69 18.35 -0.51
N LYS A 193 -9.72 19.67 -0.70
CA LYS A 193 -10.80 20.51 -0.16
C LYS A 193 -12.06 20.34 -1.00
N THR A 194 -13.20 20.22 -0.32
CA THR A 194 -14.53 20.27 -0.93
C THR A 194 -15.05 21.71 -0.97
N ASN A 195 -15.91 22.01 -1.95
CA ASN A 195 -16.67 23.25 -1.95
C ASN A 195 -17.89 23.17 -0.99
N GLU A 196 -18.68 24.24 -0.89
CA GLU A 196 -19.88 24.33 -0.02
C GLU A 196 -20.95 23.28 -0.33
N PHE A 197 -20.97 22.68 -1.52
CA PHE A 197 -21.86 21.60 -1.94
C PHE A 197 -21.26 20.21 -1.77
N GLY A 198 -20.10 20.09 -1.13
CA GLY A 198 -19.40 18.82 -0.92
C GLY A 198 -18.69 18.27 -2.17
N ASN A 199 -18.51 19.08 -3.21
CA ASN A 199 -17.83 18.62 -4.43
C ASN A 199 -16.30 18.80 -4.30
N VAL A 200 -15.54 17.82 -4.74
CA VAL A 200 -14.11 17.97 -5.08
C VAL A 200 -14.04 18.32 -6.57
N VAL A 201 -13.53 19.50 -6.90
CA VAL A 201 -13.39 19.96 -8.29
C VAL A 201 -11.94 20.34 -8.59
N ASP A 202 -11.41 19.85 -9.71
CA ASP A 202 -10.06 20.15 -10.16
C ASP A 202 -10.01 20.19 -11.69
N GLY A 203 -9.69 21.37 -12.24
CA GLY A 203 -9.71 21.63 -13.68
C GLY A 203 -10.64 22.78 -14.08
N ASN A 204 -10.97 22.86 -15.37
CA ASN A 204 -11.89 23.85 -15.92
C ASN A 204 -13.35 23.37 -15.80
N ILE A 205 -13.99 23.65 -14.65
CA ILE A 205 -15.26 23.02 -14.26
C ILE A 205 -16.29 24.08 -13.85
N ILE A 206 -17.52 23.91 -14.35
CA ILE A 206 -18.72 24.67 -13.94
C ILE A 206 -19.75 23.67 -13.41
N THR A 207 -20.26 23.92 -12.21
CA THR A 207 -21.27 23.08 -11.55
C THR A 207 -22.55 23.86 -11.31
N VAL A 208 -23.69 23.31 -11.69
CA VAL A 208 -25.03 23.85 -11.41
C VAL A 208 -25.84 22.73 -10.76
N ASP A 209 -26.41 22.98 -9.57
CA ASP A 209 -27.19 21.99 -8.81
C ASP A 209 -26.46 20.63 -8.66
N THR A 210 -25.14 20.67 -8.52
CA THR A 210 -24.27 19.50 -8.43
C THR A 210 -23.75 19.37 -7.00
N GLN A 211 -23.95 18.19 -6.38
CA GLN A 211 -23.65 17.94 -4.99
C GLN A 211 -22.87 16.63 -4.78
N ASN A 212 -21.94 16.64 -3.81
CA ASN A 212 -21.21 15.45 -3.38
C ASN A 212 -20.55 14.69 -4.55
N CYS A 213 -19.96 15.42 -5.52
CA CYS A 213 -19.31 14.85 -6.69
C CYS A 213 -17.80 15.04 -6.66
N ILE A 214 -17.07 14.13 -7.29
CA ILE A 214 -15.64 14.25 -7.58
C ILE A 214 -15.54 14.52 -9.08
N ILE A 215 -15.00 15.68 -9.47
CA ILE A 215 -14.89 16.07 -10.87
C ILE A 215 -13.47 16.49 -11.14
N GLN A 216 -12.76 15.69 -11.92
CA GLN A 216 -11.37 15.89 -12.30
C GLN A 216 -11.32 16.10 -13.82
N GLY A 217 -10.83 17.25 -14.25
CA GLY A 217 -10.69 17.55 -15.67
C GLY A 217 -9.30 18.02 -16.03
N THR A 218 -8.97 17.96 -17.32
CA THR A 218 -7.71 18.45 -17.86
C THR A 218 -7.88 19.84 -18.48
N LYS A 219 -8.04 19.94 -19.80
CA LYS A 219 -8.12 21.21 -20.54
C LYS A 219 -9.53 21.59 -20.96
N LYS A 220 -10.39 20.58 -21.18
CA LYS A 220 -11.76 20.78 -21.64
C LYS A 220 -12.62 21.40 -20.54
N LEU A 221 -13.59 22.22 -20.92
CA LEU A 221 -14.64 22.63 -20.00
C LEU A 221 -15.54 21.45 -19.69
N ILE A 222 -15.70 21.14 -18.40
CA ILE A 222 -16.70 20.19 -17.92
C ILE A 222 -17.81 21.00 -17.25
N ALA A 223 -19.02 20.90 -17.77
CA ALA A 223 -20.21 21.48 -17.16
C ALA A 223 -21.11 20.37 -16.63
N THR A 224 -21.47 20.44 -15.34
CA THR A 224 -22.37 19.47 -14.71
C THR A 224 -23.63 20.18 -14.21
N VAL A 225 -24.79 19.56 -14.42
CA VAL A 225 -26.08 20.10 -14.01
C VAL A 225 -26.91 19.00 -13.33
N GLY A 226 -27.39 19.26 -12.11
CA GLY A 226 -28.26 18.36 -11.37
C GLY A 226 -27.63 17.00 -11.00
N MET A 227 -26.30 16.92 -10.93
CA MET A 227 -25.59 15.68 -10.59
C MET A 227 -25.44 15.52 -9.07
N LYS A 228 -25.50 14.26 -8.61
CA LYS A 228 -25.30 13.92 -7.22
C LYS A 228 -24.57 12.59 -7.07
N ASP A 229 -23.63 12.51 -6.09
CA ASP A 229 -22.91 11.31 -5.72
C ASP A 229 -22.18 10.64 -6.90
N MET A 230 -21.57 11.45 -7.78
CA MET A 230 -20.91 10.98 -9.00
C MET A 230 -19.41 11.28 -9.00
N ILE A 231 -18.68 10.47 -9.73
CA ILE A 231 -17.27 10.66 -10.09
C ILE A 231 -17.23 10.92 -11.60
N VAL A 232 -16.60 12.02 -12.00
CA VAL A 232 -16.32 12.37 -13.40
C VAL A 232 -14.82 12.62 -13.53
N VAL A 233 -14.17 11.85 -14.39
CA VAL A 233 -12.73 12.00 -14.66
C VAL A 233 -12.54 12.11 -16.16
N ASP A 234 -11.99 13.23 -16.61
CA ASP A 234 -11.62 13.49 -18.01
C ASP A 234 -10.10 13.45 -18.14
N THR A 235 -9.61 12.56 -18.98
CA THR A 235 -8.21 12.48 -19.41
C THR A 235 -8.06 12.95 -20.86
N GLU A 236 -6.86 12.85 -21.43
CA GLU A 236 -6.65 13.25 -22.83
C GLU A 236 -7.37 12.33 -23.82
N ASP A 237 -7.51 11.06 -23.49
CA ASP A 237 -7.97 9.97 -24.37
C ASP A 237 -9.32 9.37 -23.95
N ALA A 238 -9.75 9.49 -22.70
CA ALA A 238 -10.97 8.87 -22.19
C ALA A 238 -11.70 9.73 -21.17
N MET A 239 -12.98 9.43 -20.96
CA MET A 239 -13.77 9.99 -19.85
C MET A 239 -14.45 8.87 -19.08
N LEU A 240 -14.27 8.87 -17.76
CA LEU A 240 -14.99 8.01 -16.83
C LEU A 240 -16.11 8.80 -16.16
N ILE A 241 -17.32 8.25 -16.17
CA ILE A 241 -18.46 8.72 -15.36
C ILE A 241 -18.96 7.53 -14.56
N CYS A 242 -18.96 7.64 -13.24
CA CYS A 242 -19.26 6.54 -12.33
C CYS A 242 -20.01 7.05 -11.09
N ALA A 243 -21.03 6.32 -10.64
CA ALA A 243 -21.59 6.58 -9.32
C ALA A 243 -20.59 6.18 -8.22
N LYS A 244 -20.53 6.92 -7.12
CA LYS A 244 -19.56 6.68 -6.02
C LYS A 244 -19.69 5.29 -5.40
N ASP A 245 -20.91 4.77 -5.29
CA ASP A 245 -21.20 3.42 -4.77
C ASP A 245 -20.85 2.29 -5.74
N SER A 246 -20.54 2.62 -6.99
CA SER A 246 -20.31 1.67 -8.08
C SER A 246 -18.84 1.57 -8.51
N THR A 247 -17.92 2.19 -7.77
CA THR A 247 -16.47 2.21 -8.09
C THR A 247 -15.85 0.82 -8.21
N GLY A 248 -16.33 -0.15 -7.44
CA GLY A 248 -15.90 -1.55 -7.54
C GLY A 248 -16.14 -2.20 -8.91
N SER A 249 -17.06 -1.63 -9.71
CA SER A 249 -17.38 -2.12 -11.07
C SER A 249 -16.47 -1.56 -12.15
N ILE A 250 -15.59 -0.59 -11.86
CA ILE A 250 -14.64 -0.03 -12.84
C ILE A 250 -13.76 -1.13 -13.46
N LYS A 251 -13.38 -2.15 -12.67
CA LYS A 251 -12.60 -3.30 -13.18
C LYS A 251 -13.28 -4.01 -14.36
N LYS A 252 -14.63 -4.07 -14.37
CA LYS A 252 -15.38 -4.68 -15.47
C LYS A 252 -15.28 -3.88 -16.77
N VAL A 253 -15.07 -2.56 -16.67
CA VAL A 253 -14.82 -1.72 -17.85
C VAL A 253 -13.51 -2.12 -18.52
N LEU A 254 -12.44 -2.32 -17.72
CA LEU A 254 -11.14 -2.77 -18.23
C LEU A 254 -11.22 -4.17 -18.84
N GLU A 255 -11.99 -5.08 -18.25
CA GLU A 255 -12.26 -6.41 -18.84
C GLU A 255 -12.99 -6.31 -20.18
N ASN A 256 -14.00 -5.44 -20.27
CA ASN A 256 -14.74 -5.21 -21.52
C ASN A 256 -13.87 -4.56 -22.60
N LEU A 257 -12.97 -3.64 -22.26
CA LEU A 257 -12.01 -3.07 -23.21
C LEU A 257 -11.14 -4.16 -23.83
N LYS A 258 -10.61 -5.10 -23.01
CA LYS A 258 -9.84 -6.26 -23.51
C LYS A 258 -10.67 -7.14 -24.43
N ILE A 259 -11.92 -7.48 -24.05
CA ILE A 259 -12.82 -8.30 -24.87
C ILE A 259 -13.12 -7.63 -26.22
N CYS A 260 -13.22 -6.30 -26.23
CA CYS A 260 -13.49 -5.51 -27.44
C CYS A 260 -12.23 -5.15 -28.23
N ASN A 261 -11.04 -5.66 -27.85
CA ASN A 261 -9.74 -5.31 -28.45
C ASN A 261 -9.48 -3.78 -28.48
N ARG A 262 -9.84 -3.09 -27.39
CA ARG A 262 -9.64 -1.64 -27.21
C ARG A 262 -8.44 -1.39 -26.28
N ASP A 263 -7.31 -2.04 -26.56
CA ASP A 263 -6.10 -2.03 -25.69
C ASP A 263 -5.45 -0.64 -25.60
N GLU A 264 -5.77 0.25 -26.54
CA GLU A 264 -5.33 1.65 -26.53
C GLU A 264 -5.82 2.48 -25.33
N TYR A 265 -6.78 1.95 -24.56
CA TYR A 265 -7.35 2.59 -23.34
C TYR A 265 -7.04 1.81 -22.04
N LEU A 266 -6.07 0.88 -22.06
CA LEU A 266 -5.69 0.05 -20.91
C LEU A 266 -4.45 0.57 -20.18
#